data_95064ccbfd362fa7112a671fb9bf1cda
#
_entry.id   95064ccbfd362fa7112a671fb9bf1cda
#
_cell.length_a   1.000
_cell.length_b   1.000
_cell.length_c   1.000
_cell.angle_alpha   90.00
_cell.angle_beta   90.00
_cell.angle_gamma   90.00
#
_symmetry.space_group_name_H-M   'P 1'
#
loop_
_entity.id
_entity.type
_entity.pdbx_description
1 polymer ?
#
loop_
_entity_poly.entity_id
_entity_poly.type
_entity_poly.pdbx_seq_one_letter_code
_entity_poly.pdbx_strand_id
1 'polypeptide(L)'
;MEHVLVVLPFRDEQKRKLEQQAPDYQFQYVQKESLTKECLEWATILIGNVPFEYLSGNLHLKWVQLNNAGTEGYLDSLPDQCILTNATGAYGDIMGEHILAMLLMLMKRLDQYYLEQRVEQWKPLEYVHSMRGANILVVGFGNIGQCFAKKANALGAQVYGIRKSVQDTPDY
;
A
#
# COMPACT_ATOMS: atom_id res chain seq x y z
N MET A 1 6.58 6.19 30.31
CA MET A 1 7.49 5.77 29.23
C MET A 1 6.69 4.91 28.27
N GLU A 2 6.74 5.18 26.99
CA GLU A 2 5.97 4.39 26.00
C GLU A 2 6.81 3.19 25.54
N HIS A 3 6.12 2.08 25.28
CA HIS A 3 6.69 0.83 24.82
C HIS A 3 6.27 0.57 23.37
N VAL A 4 7.21 0.61 22.46
CA VAL A 4 6.98 0.50 21.03
C VAL A 4 7.36 -0.88 20.51
N LEU A 5 6.39 -1.67 20.12
CA LEU A 5 6.60 -2.96 19.47
C LEU A 5 6.56 -2.77 17.96
N VAL A 6 7.65 -3.10 17.29
CA VAL A 6 7.78 -3.02 15.83
C VAL A 6 7.81 -4.43 15.25
N VAL A 7 6.78 -4.76 14.46
CA VAL A 7 6.62 -6.08 13.80
C VAL A 7 6.83 -5.93 12.28
N LEU A 8 7.85 -5.16 11.92
CA LEU A 8 8.25 -4.91 10.53
C LEU A 8 9.75 -5.19 10.36
N PRO A 9 10.17 -5.69 9.19
CA PRO A 9 11.58 -5.99 8.93
C PRO A 9 12.38 -4.71 8.66
N PHE A 10 12.52 -3.86 9.67
CA PHE A 10 13.29 -2.63 9.58
C PHE A 10 14.79 -2.92 9.50
N ARG A 11 15.47 -2.24 8.57
CA ARG A 11 16.93 -2.18 8.51
C ARG A 11 17.48 -1.34 9.66
N ASP A 12 18.72 -1.55 10.06
CA ASP A 12 19.32 -0.86 11.20
C ASP A 12 19.32 0.67 11.07
N GLU A 13 19.43 1.20 9.86
CA GLU A 13 19.28 2.64 9.59
C GLU A 13 17.87 3.15 9.94
N GLN A 14 16.84 2.37 9.57
CA GLN A 14 15.45 2.72 9.86
C GLN A 14 15.15 2.64 11.35
N LYS A 15 15.69 1.64 12.06
CA LYS A 15 15.58 1.52 13.51
C LYS A 15 16.21 2.72 14.20
N ARG A 16 17.45 3.05 13.86
CA ARG A 16 18.16 4.23 14.42
C ARG A 16 17.37 5.53 14.17
N LYS A 17 16.85 5.71 12.96
CA LYS A 17 16.06 6.89 12.62
C LYS A 17 14.77 6.99 13.46
N LEU A 18 14.09 5.86 13.69
CA LEU A 18 12.89 5.80 14.51
C LEU A 18 13.21 6.11 15.98
N GLU A 19 14.23 5.50 16.54
CA GLU A 19 14.69 5.70 17.93
C GLU A 19 15.14 7.14 18.17
N GLN A 20 15.81 7.77 17.21
CA GLN A 20 16.19 9.19 17.29
C GLN A 20 15.01 10.15 17.36
N GLN A 21 13.87 9.78 16.76
CA GLN A 21 12.65 10.60 16.81
C GLN A 21 11.90 10.49 18.14
N ALA A 22 12.13 9.42 18.90
CA ALA A 22 11.47 9.17 20.17
C ALA A 22 12.48 8.59 21.21
N PRO A 23 13.46 9.37 21.65
CA PRO A 23 14.56 8.90 22.50
C PRO A 23 14.11 8.43 23.87
N ASP A 24 12.95 8.92 24.35
CA ASP A 24 12.38 8.54 25.65
C ASP A 24 11.48 7.29 25.60
N TYR A 25 11.37 6.65 24.40
CA TYR A 25 10.57 5.44 24.23
C TYR A 25 11.45 4.18 24.24
N GLN A 26 10.88 3.07 24.69
CA GLN A 26 11.54 1.77 24.63
C GLN A 26 11.06 1.02 23.38
N PHE A 27 12.00 0.51 22.58
CA PHE A 27 11.71 -0.19 21.34
C PHE A 27 12.04 -1.67 21.45
N GLN A 28 11.11 -2.50 20.97
CA GLN A 28 11.30 -3.92 20.76
C GLN A 28 10.98 -4.26 19.29
N TYR A 29 11.91 -4.91 18.60
CA TYR A 29 11.77 -5.34 17.22
C TYR A 29 11.59 -6.85 17.18
N VAL A 30 10.45 -7.31 16.67
CA VAL A 30 10.09 -8.73 16.65
C VAL A 30 9.68 -9.14 15.25
N GLN A 31 10.20 -10.26 14.77
CA GLN A 31 9.69 -10.85 13.53
C GLN A 31 8.29 -11.44 13.78
N LYS A 32 7.44 -11.41 12.76
CA LYS A 32 6.04 -11.85 12.87
C LYS A 32 5.92 -13.29 13.40
N GLU A 33 6.86 -14.14 13.02
CA GLU A 33 6.92 -15.55 13.40
C GLU A 33 7.31 -15.76 14.88
N SER A 34 7.95 -14.75 15.48
CA SER A 34 8.41 -14.76 16.87
C SER A 34 7.54 -13.91 17.79
N LEU A 35 6.40 -13.45 17.29
CA LEU A 35 5.48 -12.63 18.05
C LEU A 35 4.79 -13.48 19.13
N THR A 36 4.86 -13.03 20.38
CA THR A 36 4.18 -13.68 21.50
C THR A 36 3.16 -12.75 22.15
N LYS A 37 2.29 -13.32 22.98
CA LYS A 37 1.28 -12.55 23.71
C LYS A 37 1.92 -11.57 24.69
N GLU A 38 3.01 -11.95 25.34
CA GLU A 38 3.76 -11.12 26.27
C GLU A 38 4.34 -9.87 25.58
N CYS A 39 4.81 -10.00 24.32
CA CYS A 39 5.27 -8.85 23.53
C CYS A 39 4.14 -7.84 23.31
N LEU A 40 2.92 -8.34 23.02
CA LEU A 40 1.75 -7.49 22.79
C LEU A 40 1.25 -6.85 24.08
N GLU A 41 1.26 -7.58 25.20
CA GLU A 41 0.89 -7.05 26.52
C GLU A 41 1.86 -5.99 27.04
N TRP A 42 3.14 -6.09 26.66
CA TRP A 42 4.16 -5.08 26.98
C TRP A 42 3.96 -3.78 26.20
N ALA A 43 3.43 -3.84 24.98
CA ALA A 43 3.36 -2.72 24.06
C ALA A 43 2.26 -1.71 24.42
N THR A 44 2.58 -0.42 24.37
CA THR A 44 1.62 0.69 24.36
C THR A 44 1.43 1.26 22.95
N ILE A 45 2.41 1.04 22.06
CA ILE A 45 2.39 1.42 20.65
C ILE A 45 2.80 0.20 19.81
N LEU A 46 2.02 -0.08 18.76
CA LEU A 46 2.30 -1.15 17.82
C LEU A 46 2.55 -0.58 16.42
N ILE A 47 3.67 -0.96 15.81
CA ILE A 47 3.99 -0.61 14.42
C ILE A 47 4.09 -1.89 13.59
N GLY A 48 3.17 -2.07 12.65
CA GLY A 48 3.07 -3.22 11.78
C GLY A 48 1.73 -3.94 11.91
N ASN A 49 1.54 -4.97 11.08
CA ASN A 49 0.31 -5.74 11.04
C ASN A 49 0.48 -7.05 11.80
N VAL A 50 -0.32 -7.21 12.85
CA VAL A 50 -0.51 -8.48 13.55
C VAL A 50 -1.95 -8.95 13.32
N PRO A 51 -2.26 -10.25 13.48
CA PRO A 51 -3.66 -10.69 13.47
C PRO A 51 -4.47 -9.89 14.50
N PHE A 52 -5.54 -9.26 14.06
CA PHE A 52 -6.33 -8.35 14.92
C PHE A 52 -6.96 -9.09 16.11
N GLU A 53 -7.18 -10.40 15.98
CA GLU A 53 -7.67 -11.25 17.06
C GLU A 53 -6.73 -11.28 18.28
N TYR A 54 -5.42 -11.05 18.07
CA TYR A 54 -4.43 -10.98 19.15
C TYR A 54 -4.48 -9.66 19.93
N LEU A 55 -5.15 -8.65 19.39
CA LEU A 55 -5.29 -7.33 20.02
C LEU A 55 -6.53 -7.23 20.92
N SER A 56 -7.47 -8.16 20.79
CA SER A 56 -8.68 -8.21 21.59
C SER A 56 -8.35 -8.34 23.08
N GLY A 57 -8.89 -7.40 23.87
CA GLY A 57 -8.68 -7.36 25.33
C GLY A 57 -7.37 -6.70 25.77
N ASN A 58 -6.52 -6.22 24.85
CA ASN A 58 -5.35 -5.42 25.20
C ASN A 58 -5.76 -3.97 25.49
N LEU A 59 -5.95 -3.65 26.77
CA LEU A 59 -6.37 -2.32 27.24
C LEU A 59 -5.23 -1.29 27.33
N HIS A 60 -3.98 -1.71 27.08
CA HIS A 60 -2.80 -0.85 27.22
C HIS A 60 -2.40 -0.16 25.92
N LEU A 61 -2.88 -0.66 24.76
CA LEU A 61 -2.58 -0.07 23.46
C LEU A 61 -3.20 1.34 23.36
N LYS A 62 -2.35 2.29 23.03
CA LYS A 62 -2.68 3.70 22.80
C LYS A 62 -2.66 4.05 21.31
N TRP A 63 -1.79 3.40 20.54
CA TRP A 63 -1.64 3.67 19.12
C TRP A 63 -1.21 2.42 18.37
N VAL A 64 -1.87 2.19 17.24
CA VAL A 64 -1.52 1.15 16.27
C VAL A 64 -1.30 1.81 14.91
N GLN A 65 -0.10 1.65 14.36
CA GLN A 65 0.24 2.05 13.00
C GLN A 65 0.31 0.82 12.10
N LEU A 66 -0.63 0.71 11.16
CA LEU A 66 -0.60 -0.36 10.15
C LEU A 66 0.35 -0.01 9.00
N ASN A 67 0.95 -1.03 8.38
CA ASN A 67 1.78 -0.86 7.18
C ASN A 67 1.02 -1.09 5.86
N ASN A 68 -0.28 -1.33 5.92
CA ASN A 68 -1.20 -1.38 4.78
C ASN A 68 -2.28 -0.30 4.90
N ALA A 69 -3.12 -0.17 3.88
CA ALA A 69 -4.23 0.79 3.88
C ALA A 69 -5.52 0.21 4.48
N GLY A 70 -5.69 -1.12 4.49
CA GLY A 70 -6.86 -1.79 5.04
C GLY A 70 -6.88 -1.73 6.58
N THR A 71 -8.06 -1.51 7.15
CA THR A 71 -8.30 -1.43 8.60
C THR A 71 -9.35 -2.45 9.07
N GLU A 72 -9.78 -3.33 8.17
CA GLU A 72 -10.83 -4.32 8.45
C GLU A 72 -10.44 -5.21 9.63
N GLY A 73 -11.36 -5.35 10.59
CA GLY A 73 -11.18 -6.12 11.81
C GLY A 73 -10.40 -5.42 12.92
N TYR A 74 -9.59 -4.41 12.61
CA TYR A 74 -8.79 -3.72 13.64
C TYR A 74 -9.64 -2.81 14.52
N LEU A 75 -10.58 -2.05 13.95
CA LEU A 75 -11.41 -1.11 14.69
C LEU A 75 -12.23 -1.80 15.79
N ASP A 76 -12.75 -2.99 15.50
CA ASP A 76 -13.57 -3.76 16.45
C ASP A 76 -12.73 -4.50 17.50
N SER A 77 -11.42 -4.59 17.32
CA SER A 77 -10.50 -5.34 18.19
C SER A 77 -9.65 -4.45 19.09
N LEU A 78 -9.68 -3.14 18.87
CA LEU A 78 -8.89 -2.17 19.65
C LEU A 78 -9.73 -1.50 20.74
N PRO A 79 -9.10 -1.04 21.85
CA PRO A 79 -9.78 -0.20 22.83
C PRO A 79 -10.30 1.10 22.19
N ASP A 80 -11.44 1.62 22.66
CA ASP A 80 -12.08 2.85 22.14
C ASP A 80 -11.12 4.06 22.10
N GLN A 81 -10.21 4.14 23.07
CA GLN A 81 -9.21 5.22 23.16
C GLN A 81 -7.97 4.99 22.31
N CYS A 82 -7.81 3.84 21.67
CA CYS A 82 -6.64 3.53 20.86
C CYS A 82 -6.70 4.25 19.51
N ILE A 83 -5.65 4.97 19.17
CA ILE A 83 -5.52 5.61 17.87
C ILE A 83 -5.12 4.56 16.85
N LEU A 84 -5.89 4.40 15.78
CA LEU A 84 -5.53 3.57 14.63
C LEU A 84 -5.14 4.45 13.45
N THR A 85 -3.94 4.24 12.93
CA THR A 85 -3.44 4.87 11.71
C THR A 85 -2.98 3.80 10.73
N ASN A 86 -3.02 4.13 9.44
CA ASN A 86 -2.66 3.20 8.36
C ASN A 86 -1.70 3.85 7.35
N ALA A 87 -1.30 3.09 6.34
CA ALA A 87 -0.39 3.54 5.30
C ALA A 87 -1.11 4.06 4.04
N THR A 88 -2.33 4.58 4.18
CA THR A 88 -3.04 5.21 3.05
C THR A 88 -2.19 6.34 2.45
N GLY A 89 -2.03 6.34 1.14
CA GLY A 89 -1.19 7.30 0.41
C GLY A 89 0.25 6.85 0.16
N ALA A 90 0.79 5.94 0.97
CA ALA A 90 2.19 5.52 0.85
C ALA A 90 2.50 4.71 -0.43
N TYR A 91 1.51 4.01 -0.97
CA TYR A 91 1.70 3.10 -2.10
C TYR A 91 1.14 3.62 -3.43
N GLY A 92 0.50 4.79 -3.43
CA GLY A 92 -0.21 5.31 -4.60
C GLY A 92 0.65 5.39 -5.85
N ASP A 93 1.83 5.97 -5.74
CA ASP A 93 2.74 6.13 -6.88
C ASP A 93 3.25 4.81 -7.43
N ILE A 94 3.77 3.94 -6.56
CA ILE A 94 4.33 2.63 -6.95
C ILE A 94 3.24 1.75 -7.58
N MET A 95 2.06 1.70 -6.97
CA MET A 95 0.93 0.92 -7.50
C MET A 95 0.39 1.52 -8.81
N GLY A 96 0.35 2.85 -8.91
CA GLY A 96 -0.03 3.54 -10.15
C GLY A 96 0.92 3.23 -11.30
N GLU A 97 2.22 3.15 -11.05
CA GLU A 97 3.24 2.73 -12.01
C GLU A 97 3.07 1.27 -12.42
N HIS A 98 2.82 0.39 -11.45
CA HIS A 98 2.60 -1.02 -11.72
C HIS A 98 1.39 -1.26 -12.62
N ILE A 99 0.25 -0.61 -12.32
CA ILE A 99 -0.97 -0.67 -13.14
C ILE A 99 -0.69 -0.15 -14.55
N LEU A 100 0.02 0.97 -14.67
CA LEU A 100 0.39 1.54 -15.96
C LEU A 100 1.29 0.59 -16.77
N ALA A 101 2.27 -0.04 -16.14
CA ALA A 101 3.15 -1.02 -16.78
C ALA A 101 2.35 -2.23 -17.30
N MET A 102 1.42 -2.76 -16.51
CA MET A 102 0.54 -3.86 -16.93
C MET A 102 -0.35 -3.45 -18.09
N LEU A 103 -0.95 -2.24 -18.04
CA LEU A 103 -1.79 -1.73 -19.12
C LEU A 103 -0.99 -1.56 -20.41
N LEU A 104 0.20 -0.97 -20.34
CA LEU A 104 1.08 -0.81 -21.50
C LEU A 104 1.53 -2.16 -22.05
N MET A 105 1.83 -3.13 -21.20
CA MET A 105 2.15 -4.49 -21.62
C MET A 105 1.03 -5.09 -22.47
N LEU A 106 -0.21 -4.98 -22.02
CA LEU A 106 -1.38 -5.47 -22.76
C LEU A 106 -1.63 -4.67 -24.05
N MET A 107 -1.60 -3.34 -23.99
CA MET A 107 -1.85 -2.47 -25.16
C MET A 107 -0.79 -2.66 -26.25
N LYS A 108 0.45 -2.94 -25.89
CA LYS A 108 1.58 -3.19 -26.80
C LYS A 108 1.79 -4.66 -27.11
N ARG A 109 0.99 -5.57 -26.51
CA ARG A 109 1.07 -7.02 -26.66
C ARG A 109 2.46 -7.56 -26.33
N LEU A 110 3.13 -6.95 -25.34
CA LEU A 110 4.51 -7.33 -24.96
C LEU A 110 4.58 -8.75 -24.39
N ASP A 111 3.53 -9.23 -23.76
CA ASP A 111 3.35 -10.61 -23.32
C ASP A 111 3.47 -11.60 -24.47
N GLN A 112 2.83 -11.29 -25.61
CA GLN A 112 2.86 -12.14 -26.80
C GLN A 112 4.22 -12.05 -27.51
N TYR A 113 4.76 -10.85 -27.66
CA TYR A 113 6.12 -10.68 -28.21
C TYR A 113 7.17 -11.40 -27.38
N TYR A 114 7.03 -11.40 -26.05
CA TYR A 114 7.93 -12.15 -25.17
C TYR A 114 7.88 -13.66 -25.44
N LEU A 115 6.68 -14.23 -25.68
CA LEU A 115 6.56 -15.65 -26.02
C LEU A 115 7.22 -15.99 -27.36
N GLU A 116 7.02 -15.16 -28.39
CA GLU A 116 7.67 -15.35 -29.71
C GLU A 116 9.20 -15.21 -29.61
N GLN A 117 9.67 -14.25 -28.81
CA GLN A 117 11.11 -14.06 -28.56
C GLN A 117 11.76 -15.30 -27.91
N ARG A 118 11.05 -15.96 -26.99
CA ARG A 118 11.55 -17.18 -26.33
C ARG A 118 11.79 -18.36 -27.28
N VAL A 119 11.11 -18.38 -28.40
CA VAL A 119 11.24 -19.41 -29.43
C VAL A 119 11.99 -18.89 -30.68
N GLU A 120 12.67 -17.75 -30.53
CA GLU A 120 13.47 -17.09 -31.56
C GLU A 120 12.71 -16.81 -32.87
N GLN A 121 11.39 -16.54 -32.74
CA GLN A 121 10.54 -16.22 -33.88
C GLN A 121 10.22 -14.73 -33.92
N TRP A 122 10.35 -14.15 -35.11
CA TRP A 122 9.85 -12.81 -35.42
C TRP A 122 8.48 -12.92 -36.09
N LYS A 123 7.42 -12.63 -35.28
CA LYS A 123 6.06 -12.65 -35.78
C LYS A 123 5.38 -11.31 -35.47
N PRO A 124 5.23 -10.43 -36.45
CA PRO A 124 4.57 -9.16 -36.25
C PRO A 124 3.09 -9.36 -35.90
N LEU A 125 2.64 -8.67 -34.83
CA LEU A 125 1.24 -8.66 -34.43
C LEU A 125 0.54 -7.48 -35.12
N GLU A 126 -0.66 -7.73 -35.67
CA GLU A 126 -1.32 -6.78 -36.57
C GLU A 126 -1.70 -5.44 -35.92
N TYR A 127 -2.11 -5.46 -34.63
CA TYR A 127 -2.59 -4.26 -33.95
C TYR A 127 -1.97 -4.10 -32.56
N VAL A 128 -1.43 -2.91 -32.31
CA VAL A 128 -1.06 -2.42 -31.00
C VAL A 128 -1.76 -1.09 -30.73
N HIS A 129 -2.20 -0.89 -29.50
CA HIS A 129 -2.93 0.32 -29.12
C HIS A 129 -1.98 1.40 -28.60
N SER A 130 -2.34 2.68 -28.77
CA SER A 130 -1.65 3.82 -28.17
C SER A 130 -2.40 4.32 -26.95
N MET A 131 -1.65 4.79 -25.94
CA MET A 131 -2.24 5.53 -24.81
C MET A 131 -2.82 6.88 -25.25
N ARG A 132 -2.18 7.52 -26.22
CA ARG A 132 -2.66 8.81 -26.75
C ARG A 132 -4.05 8.66 -27.36
N GLY A 133 -5.02 9.40 -26.80
CA GLY A 133 -6.41 9.36 -27.23
C GLY A 133 -7.20 8.14 -26.74
N ALA A 134 -6.60 7.27 -25.93
CA ALA A 134 -7.34 6.16 -25.31
C ALA A 134 -8.32 6.67 -24.24
N ASN A 135 -9.52 6.09 -24.20
CA ASN A 135 -10.49 6.32 -23.13
C ASN A 135 -10.34 5.22 -22.08
N ILE A 136 -10.05 5.61 -20.85
CA ILE A 136 -9.78 4.69 -19.72
C ILE A 136 -10.80 4.93 -18.62
N LEU A 137 -11.50 3.89 -18.22
CA LEU A 137 -12.39 3.90 -17.07
C LEU A 137 -11.68 3.29 -15.85
N VAL A 138 -11.54 4.08 -14.79
CA VAL A 138 -10.97 3.63 -13.51
C VAL A 138 -12.09 3.41 -12.51
N VAL A 139 -12.36 2.16 -12.19
CA VAL A 139 -13.34 1.76 -11.17
C VAL A 139 -12.62 1.70 -9.82
N GLY A 140 -12.97 2.63 -8.92
CA GLY A 140 -12.25 2.84 -7.67
C GLY A 140 -11.28 4.03 -7.75
N PHE A 141 -11.83 5.25 -7.82
CA PHE A 141 -11.04 6.49 -7.96
C PHE A 141 -10.59 7.04 -6.59
N GLY A 142 -9.92 6.16 -5.81
CA GLY A 142 -9.22 6.50 -4.57
C GLY A 142 -7.76 6.91 -4.82
N ASN A 143 -6.90 6.83 -3.81
CA ASN A 143 -5.50 7.24 -3.92
C ASN A 143 -4.75 6.56 -5.08
N ILE A 144 -4.81 5.23 -5.17
CA ILE A 144 -4.13 4.46 -6.24
C ILE A 144 -4.71 4.80 -7.61
N GLY A 145 -6.06 4.83 -7.73
CA GLY A 145 -6.73 5.17 -8.99
C GLY A 145 -6.37 6.57 -9.49
N GLN A 146 -6.26 7.55 -8.61
CA GLN A 146 -5.83 8.91 -8.95
C GLN A 146 -4.35 8.96 -9.38
N CYS A 147 -3.45 8.26 -8.68
CA CYS A 147 -2.05 8.18 -9.06
C CYS A 147 -1.85 7.53 -10.44
N PHE A 148 -2.61 6.47 -10.73
CA PHE A 148 -2.64 5.87 -12.06
C PHE A 148 -3.20 6.83 -13.11
N ALA A 149 -4.34 7.49 -12.84
CA ALA A 149 -5.01 8.41 -13.76
C ALA A 149 -4.09 9.55 -14.17
N LYS A 150 -3.38 10.17 -13.21
CA LYS A 150 -2.38 11.22 -13.47
C LYS A 150 -1.31 10.76 -14.46
N LYS A 151 -0.78 9.54 -14.28
CA LYS A 151 0.25 8.97 -15.16
C LYS A 151 -0.32 8.64 -16.56
N ALA A 152 -1.51 8.07 -16.63
CA ALA A 152 -2.18 7.75 -17.89
C ALA A 152 -2.53 9.01 -18.69
N ASN A 153 -3.03 10.05 -18.00
CA ASN A 153 -3.32 11.34 -18.61
C ASN A 153 -2.05 12.01 -19.18
N ALA A 154 -0.93 11.93 -18.47
CA ALA A 154 0.37 12.44 -18.96
C ALA A 154 0.84 11.75 -20.24
N LEU A 155 0.38 10.53 -20.53
CA LEU A 155 0.60 9.81 -21.79
C LEU A 155 -0.46 10.12 -22.85
N GLY A 156 -1.37 11.05 -22.58
CA GLY A 156 -2.41 11.52 -23.52
C GLY A 156 -3.69 10.69 -23.55
N ALA A 157 -3.94 9.87 -22.53
CA ALA A 157 -5.24 9.20 -22.37
C ALA A 157 -6.28 10.15 -21.77
N GLN A 158 -7.56 9.91 -22.07
CA GLN A 158 -8.69 10.50 -21.35
C GLN A 158 -9.13 9.53 -20.26
N VAL A 159 -9.12 9.97 -18.99
CA VAL A 159 -9.42 9.09 -17.87
C VAL A 159 -10.74 9.50 -17.22
N TYR A 160 -11.59 8.52 -17.00
CA TYR A 160 -12.88 8.62 -16.31
C TYR A 160 -12.81 7.81 -15.03
N GLY A 161 -13.13 8.44 -13.90
CA GLY A 161 -13.09 7.78 -12.58
C GLY A 161 -14.48 7.52 -12.01
N ILE A 162 -14.69 6.32 -11.46
CA ILE A 162 -15.89 5.99 -10.67
C ILE A 162 -15.50 5.79 -9.22
N ARG A 163 -16.23 6.43 -8.30
CA ARG A 163 -16.07 6.28 -6.86
C ARG A 163 -17.41 6.32 -6.13
N LYS A 164 -17.44 5.78 -4.92
CA LYS A 164 -18.65 5.72 -4.09
C LYS A 164 -19.11 7.10 -3.60
N SER A 165 -18.16 7.98 -3.23
CA SER A 165 -18.46 9.34 -2.74
C SER A 165 -18.02 10.39 -3.75
N VAL A 166 -18.83 11.43 -3.91
CA VAL A 166 -18.50 12.58 -4.77
C VAL A 166 -17.37 13.37 -4.09
N GLN A 167 -16.35 13.72 -4.86
CA GLN A 167 -15.27 14.65 -4.49
C GLN A 167 -14.89 15.48 -5.71
N ASP A 168 -14.16 16.57 -5.49
CA ASP A 168 -13.67 17.39 -6.57
C ASP A 168 -12.84 16.60 -7.57
N THR A 169 -13.02 16.92 -8.86
CA THR A 169 -12.24 16.30 -9.94
C THR A 169 -10.85 16.90 -9.93
N PRO A 170 -9.78 16.09 -9.92
CA PRO A 170 -8.41 16.61 -9.99
C PRO A 170 -8.14 17.32 -11.32
N ASP A 171 -7.38 18.42 -11.27
CA ASP A 171 -6.95 19.21 -12.43
C ASP A 171 -5.71 18.60 -13.12
N TYR A 172 -5.82 17.43 -13.77
CA TYR A 172 -4.73 16.85 -14.58
C TYR A 172 -5.21 15.97 -15.72
#